data_cbb6374dd6f82eac2ccb8adadbaae860
#
_entry.id   cbb6374dd6f82eac2ccb8adadbaae860
#
_cell.length_a   1.000
_cell.length_b   1.000
_cell.length_c   1.000
_cell.angle_alpha   90.00
_cell.angle_beta   90.00
_cell.angle_gamma   90.00
#
_symmetry.space_group_name_H-M   'P 1'
#
loop_
_entity.id
_entity.type
_entity.pdbx_description
1 polymer ?
#
loop_
_entity_poly.entity_id
_entity_poly.type
_entity_poly.pdbx_seq_one_letter_code
_entity_poly.pdbx_strand_id
1 'polypeptide(L)'
;MVLQLPKLLDDGCVLQAGATIHIWGAGDPGRGVLVRLDGKDRTTRVGDDGSWSVPYGPIKAGGPYDLTVRYEDGTECISRQCYAGEVFLCSGQSNMELPMAWVRADYPLEWDREPDPLLRQYKAIPDCDFNGPRSDHDHAFWQGCDAETLGDFSALAYFFGRRIRQWLNVPVGLLNVSLGGSPIESWMDADALRAFPEALADLEPYLGDGVASKKSRDSVAERDRWYQALGYEAVADAHHEWLPLIAWDCPESKNIEPRDVAWHDIRLPGWYKDRGLAGFRGEITMRKTVFLPPSDAGKPALLRLGTMNDADHTWVNGVLVGGRSNV
;
A
#
# COMPACT_ATOMS: atom_id res chain seq x y z
N MET A 1 -1.08 28.38 16.96
CA MET A 1 -1.14 27.16 16.10
C MET A 1 -1.97 27.53 14.87
N VAL A 2 -1.62 27.11 13.69
CA VAL A 2 -2.43 27.39 12.49
C VAL A 2 -3.67 26.51 12.50
N LEU A 3 -4.82 27.02 11.98
CA LEU A 3 -6.04 26.23 11.83
C LEU A 3 -5.77 25.07 10.86
N GLN A 4 -6.08 23.83 11.23
CA GLN A 4 -5.76 22.63 10.47
C GLN A 4 -6.93 21.65 10.42
N LEU A 5 -7.07 20.97 9.28
CA LEU A 5 -7.89 19.80 9.09
C LEU A 5 -6.99 18.56 8.95
N PRO A 6 -7.40 17.39 9.43
CA PRO A 6 -6.65 16.17 9.19
C PRO A 6 -6.71 15.76 7.71
N LYS A 7 -5.72 14.98 7.26
CA LYS A 7 -5.65 14.45 5.89
C LYS A 7 -6.89 13.66 5.48
N LEU A 8 -7.56 13.05 6.43
CA LEU A 8 -8.82 12.35 6.18
C LEU A 8 -9.95 13.29 5.71
N LEU A 9 -9.90 14.57 6.08
CA LEU A 9 -10.84 15.62 5.66
C LEU A 9 -10.24 16.56 4.60
N ASP A 10 -9.20 16.14 3.91
CA ASP A 10 -8.55 16.92 2.84
C ASP A 10 -9.39 16.90 1.56
N ASP A 11 -8.95 17.62 0.55
CA ASP A 11 -9.69 17.85 -0.68
C ASP A 11 -10.06 16.53 -1.39
N GLY A 12 -11.31 16.44 -1.78
CA GLY A 12 -11.86 15.24 -2.40
C GLY A 12 -12.21 14.11 -1.44
N CYS A 13 -12.23 14.31 -0.13
CA CYS A 13 -12.65 13.28 0.84
C CYS A 13 -14.10 12.83 0.60
N VAL A 14 -14.40 11.61 1.07
CA VAL A 14 -15.76 11.06 1.09
C VAL A 14 -16.21 10.94 2.54
N LEU A 15 -17.31 11.60 2.87
CA LEU A 15 -17.97 11.56 4.17
C LEU A 15 -19.07 10.50 4.17
N GLN A 16 -19.30 9.82 5.29
CA GLN A 16 -20.40 8.84 5.38
C GLN A 16 -21.76 9.54 5.24
N ALA A 17 -22.52 9.17 4.21
CA ALA A 17 -23.86 9.68 4.00
C ALA A 17 -24.87 9.07 4.98
N GLY A 18 -25.95 9.81 5.25
CA GLY A 18 -27.08 9.31 6.05
C GLY A 18 -26.81 9.13 7.54
N ALA A 19 -25.59 9.42 8.01
CA ALA A 19 -25.20 9.31 9.41
C ALA A 19 -24.77 10.67 9.98
N THR A 20 -24.74 10.79 11.31
CA THR A 20 -24.05 11.88 11.97
C THR A 20 -22.56 11.64 11.87
N ILE A 21 -21.84 12.60 11.31
CA ILE A 21 -20.38 12.58 11.20
C ILE A 21 -19.80 13.66 12.09
N HIS A 22 -18.49 13.60 12.33
CA HIS A 22 -17.76 14.68 12.97
C HIS A 22 -16.82 15.33 11.97
N ILE A 23 -16.76 16.66 11.98
CA ILE A 23 -15.69 17.44 11.34
C ILE A 23 -14.80 17.91 12.47
N TRP A 24 -13.50 17.67 12.37
CA TRP A 24 -12.56 17.96 13.45
C TRP A 24 -11.23 18.47 12.91
N GLY A 25 -10.43 19.02 13.81
CA GLY A 25 -9.11 19.51 13.48
C GLY A 25 -8.38 20.09 14.68
N ALA A 26 -7.36 20.88 14.40
CA ALA A 26 -6.56 21.58 15.39
C ALA A 26 -6.55 23.09 15.14
N GLY A 27 -6.21 23.86 16.18
CA GLY A 27 -6.13 25.30 16.11
C GLY A 27 -5.64 25.95 17.39
N ASP A 28 -5.70 27.27 17.46
CA ASP A 28 -5.30 28.03 18.67
C ASP A 28 -6.30 27.84 19.78
N PRO A 29 -5.89 27.42 20.99
CA PRO A 29 -6.78 27.24 22.13
C PRO A 29 -7.68 28.45 22.42
N GLY A 30 -8.94 28.18 22.73
CA GLY A 30 -9.92 29.18 23.08
C GLY A 30 -10.55 29.94 21.92
N ARG A 31 -10.06 29.79 20.68
CA ARG A 31 -10.67 30.48 19.50
C ARG A 31 -11.96 29.80 19.04
N GLY A 32 -12.91 30.60 18.58
CA GLY A 32 -14.14 30.11 17.94
C GLY A 32 -13.88 29.64 16.51
N VAL A 33 -14.38 28.47 16.17
CA VAL A 33 -14.30 27.87 14.84
C VAL A 33 -15.69 27.76 14.24
N LEU A 34 -15.86 28.28 13.02
CA LEU A 34 -17.06 28.10 12.22
C LEU A 34 -16.78 27.10 11.10
N VAL A 35 -17.59 26.08 11.04
CA VAL A 35 -17.59 25.06 9.98
C VAL A 35 -18.85 25.23 9.15
N ARG A 36 -18.70 25.33 7.85
CA ARG A 36 -19.81 25.34 6.88
C ARG A 36 -19.70 24.13 5.96
N LEU A 37 -20.75 23.34 5.89
CA LEU A 37 -20.85 22.18 5.00
C LEU A 37 -22.30 22.06 4.50
N ASP A 38 -22.48 21.82 3.20
CA ASP A 38 -23.81 21.73 2.57
C ASP A 38 -24.72 22.95 2.92
N GLY A 39 -24.11 24.15 2.90
CA GLY A 39 -24.82 25.41 3.22
C GLY A 39 -25.23 25.58 4.68
N LYS A 40 -24.88 24.66 5.58
CA LYS A 40 -25.22 24.70 7.00
C LYS A 40 -24.00 25.11 7.82
N ASP A 41 -24.23 26.07 8.74
CA ASP A 41 -23.19 26.53 9.66
C ASP A 41 -23.28 25.79 10.99
N ARG A 42 -22.11 25.45 11.54
CA ARG A 42 -21.92 24.95 12.90
C ARG A 42 -20.72 25.66 13.52
N THR A 43 -20.80 25.90 14.80
CA THR A 43 -19.70 26.52 15.55
C THR A 43 -19.24 25.62 16.69
N THR A 44 -17.97 25.74 17.00
CA THR A 44 -17.32 25.09 18.14
C THR A 44 -16.21 26.00 18.63
N ARG A 45 -15.53 25.57 19.69
CA ARG A 45 -14.36 26.28 20.23
C ARG A 45 -13.19 25.30 20.37
N VAL A 46 -12.01 25.78 20.04
CA VAL A 46 -10.76 25.02 20.23
C VAL A 46 -10.54 24.80 21.72
N GLY A 47 -10.35 23.54 22.11
CA GLY A 47 -10.03 23.15 23.48
C GLY A 47 -8.62 23.58 23.91
N ASP A 48 -8.33 23.42 25.20
CA ASP A 48 -7.01 23.75 25.77
C ASP A 48 -5.89 22.86 25.20
N ASP A 49 -6.23 21.67 24.72
CA ASP A 49 -5.35 20.74 24.01
C ASP A 49 -5.09 21.09 22.54
N GLY A 50 -5.70 22.16 22.06
CA GLY A 50 -5.62 22.59 20.66
C GLY A 50 -6.54 21.85 19.71
N SER A 51 -7.35 20.90 20.16
CA SER A 51 -8.29 20.15 19.33
C SER A 51 -9.68 20.83 19.26
N TRP A 52 -10.40 20.58 18.19
CA TRP A 52 -11.81 20.96 18.07
C TRP A 52 -12.58 19.90 17.26
N SER A 53 -13.87 19.79 17.53
CA SER A 53 -14.76 18.90 16.81
C SER A 53 -16.18 19.47 16.78
N VAL A 54 -16.93 19.20 15.71
CA VAL A 54 -18.32 19.59 15.57
C VAL A 54 -19.12 18.49 14.87
N PRO A 55 -20.29 18.09 15.40
CA PRO A 55 -21.13 17.09 14.75
C PRO A 55 -21.86 17.70 13.56
N TYR A 56 -21.94 16.93 12.49
CA TYR A 56 -22.69 17.22 11.29
C TYR A 56 -23.55 16.01 10.89
N GLY A 57 -24.70 16.27 10.37
CA GLY A 57 -25.45 15.19 9.77
C GLY A 57 -26.95 15.30 9.89
N PRO A 58 -27.65 14.35 9.27
CA PRO A 58 -27.15 13.55 8.16
C PRO A 58 -26.96 14.37 6.88
N ILE A 59 -25.97 13.97 6.04
CA ILE A 59 -25.73 14.56 4.72
C ILE A 59 -26.27 13.59 3.67
N LYS A 60 -26.91 14.13 2.62
CA LYS A 60 -27.40 13.32 1.50
C LYS A 60 -26.21 12.82 0.66
N ALA A 61 -26.29 11.59 0.15
CA ALA A 61 -25.30 11.08 -0.78
C ALA A 61 -25.24 11.94 -2.07
N GLY A 62 -24.04 12.30 -2.50
CA GLY A 62 -23.77 13.15 -3.66
C GLY A 62 -22.54 14.02 -3.47
N GLY A 63 -22.51 15.16 -4.10
CA GLY A 63 -21.42 16.14 -4.09
C GLY A 63 -21.01 16.53 -5.50
N PRO A 64 -19.95 17.35 -5.68
CA PRO A 64 -19.12 17.85 -4.56
C PRO A 64 -19.87 18.84 -3.66
N TYR A 65 -19.55 18.81 -2.39
CA TYR A 65 -19.97 19.77 -1.37
C TYR A 65 -18.78 20.63 -0.95
N ASP A 66 -19.03 21.91 -0.72
CA ASP A 66 -18.00 22.80 -0.19
C ASP A 66 -17.94 22.68 1.34
N LEU A 67 -16.82 22.24 1.85
CA LEU A 67 -16.44 22.27 3.25
C LEU A 67 -15.59 23.52 3.50
N THR A 68 -16.05 24.45 4.30
CA THR A 68 -15.28 25.62 4.71
C THR A 68 -15.12 25.63 6.23
N VAL A 69 -13.90 25.78 6.68
CA VAL A 69 -13.55 25.90 8.10
C VAL A 69 -12.77 27.18 8.30
N ARG A 70 -13.21 28.02 9.22
CA ARG A 70 -12.54 29.29 9.51
C ARG A 70 -12.65 29.66 10.98
N TYR A 71 -11.76 30.49 11.47
CA TYR A 71 -11.96 31.16 12.74
C TYR A 71 -13.13 32.17 12.62
N GLU A 72 -13.87 32.35 13.70
CA GLU A 72 -15.04 33.28 13.73
C GLU A 72 -14.63 34.72 13.44
N ASP A 73 -13.39 35.12 13.78
CA ASP A 73 -12.85 36.45 13.47
C ASP A 73 -12.37 36.60 12.02
N GLY A 74 -12.44 35.53 11.21
CA GLY A 74 -12.09 35.53 9.79
C GLY A 74 -10.62 35.58 9.45
N THR A 75 -9.71 35.40 10.41
CA THR A 75 -8.25 35.50 10.19
C THR A 75 -7.66 34.35 9.40
N GLU A 76 -8.23 33.16 9.47
CA GLU A 76 -7.83 31.99 8.70
C GLU A 76 -9.04 31.26 8.15
N CYS A 77 -8.92 30.74 6.93
CA CYS A 77 -9.97 30.01 6.26
C CYS A 77 -9.38 28.84 5.44
N ILE A 78 -9.94 27.66 5.62
CA ILE A 78 -9.64 26.45 4.83
C ILE A 78 -10.89 26.13 4.02
N SER A 79 -10.74 25.87 2.73
CA SER A 79 -11.80 25.38 1.85
C SER A 79 -11.39 24.08 1.21
N ARG A 80 -12.31 23.11 1.18
CA ARG A 80 -12.15 21.79 0.57
C ARG A 80 -13.42 21.41 -0.17
N GLN A 81 -13.27 20.64 -1.23
CA GLN A 81 -14.39 19.92 -1.82
C GLN A 81 -14.46 18.53 -1.25
N CYS A 82 -15.65 18.07 -0.88
CA CYS A 82 -15.87 16.72 -0.38
C CYS A 82 -17.11 16.10 -1.02
N TYR A 83 -17.22 14.80 -0.89
CA TYR A 83 -18.37 14.02 -1.34
C TYR A 83 -19.04 13.38 -0.13
N ALA A 84 -20.28 12.95 -0.27
CA ALA A 84 -20.95 12.14 0.73
C ALA A 84 -21.44 10.84 0.08
N GLY A 85 -21.18 9.71 0.70
CA GLY A 85 -21.51 8.40 0.15
C GLY A 85 -21.24 7.27 1.13
N GLU A 86 -20.91 6.13 0.62
CA GLU A 86 -20.50 4.99 1.44
C GLU A 86 -18.98 5.02 1.67
N VAL A 87 -18.57 4.81 2.91
CA VAL A 87 -17.15 4.80 3.30
C VAL A 87 -16.78 3.45 3.90
N PHE A 88 -15.71 2.85 3.38
CA PHE A 88 -15.24 1.53 3.81
C PHE A 88 -13.79 1.61 4.25
N LEU A 89 -13.49 1.04 5.42
CA LEU A 89 -12.13 0.81 5.88
C LEU A 89 -11.58 -0.45 5.21
N CYS A 90 -10.54 -0.27 4.40
CA CYS A 90 -9.82 -1.31 3.67
C CYS A 90 -8.48 -1.56 4.39
N SER A 91 -8.51 -2.37 5.43
CA SER A 91 -7.38 -2.66 6.31
C SER A 91 -6.91 -4.09 6.13
N GLY A 92 -5.63 -4.33 6.35
CA GLY A 92 -5.02 -5.66 6.29
C GLY A 92 -3.57 -5.63 5.83
N GLN A 93 -3.07 -6.76 5.34
CA GLN A 93 -1.71 -6.87 4.87
C GLN A 93 -1.64 -7.01 3.33
N SER A 94 -0.69 -7.77 2.79
CA SER A 94 -0.31 -7.83 1.38
C SER A 94 -1.48 -7.97 0.38
N ASN A 95 -2.50 -8.77 0.65
CA ASN A 95 -3.64 -8.89 -0.27
C ASN A 95 -4.50 -7.62 -0.33
N MET A 96 -4.59 -6.87 0.77
CA MET A 96 -5.28 -5.58 0.77
C MET A 96 -4.39 -4.47 0.21
N GLU A 97 -3.09 -4.54 0.45
CA GLU A 97 -2.12 -3.57 -0.08
C GLU A 97 -1.89 -3.71 -1.58
N LEU A 98 -2.04 -4.93 -2.14
CA LEU A 98 -1.75 -5.27 -3.53
C LEU A 98 -2.29 -4.21 -4.50
N PRO A 99 -1.42 -3.44 -5.18
CA PRO A 99 -1.86 -2.36 -6.05
C PRO A 99 -2.40 -2.89 -7.39
N MET A 100 -3.34 -2.17 -7.98
CA MET A 100 -3.89 -2.49 -9.30
C MET A 100 -2.80 -2.60 -10.38
N ALA A 101 -1.72 -1.81 -10.26
CA ALA A 101 -0.58 -1.90 -11.18
C ALA A 101 0.00 -3.32 -11.28
N TRP A 102 0.00 -4.08 -10.18
CA TRP A 102 0.56 -5.43 -10.14
C TRP A 102 -0.34 -6.50 -10.78
N VAL A 103 -1.62 -6.22 -10.92
CA VAL A 103 -2.59 -7.11 -11.58
C VAL A 103 -3.01 -6.62 -12.96
N ARG A 104 -2.31 -5.61 -13.51
CA ARG A 104 -2.64 -5.00 -14.81
C ARG A 104 -2.67 -6.00 -15.94
N ALA A 105 -1.76 -6.97 -15.95
CA ALA A 105 -1.70 -8.00 -16.99
C ALA A 105 -2.93 -8.93 -16.98
N ASP A 106 -3.53 -9.16 -15.80
CA ASP A 106 -4.72 -10.00 -15.64
C ASP A 106 -6.01 -9.23 -15.94
N TYR A 107 -5.98 -7.90 -15.72
CA TYR A 107 -7.15 -7.02 -15.87
C TYR A 107 -6.87 -5.78 -16.74
N PRO A 108 -6.31 -5.94 -17.97
CA PRO A 108 -5.88 -4.79 -18.78
C PRO A 108 -7.02 -3.84 -19.13
N LEU A 109 -8.24 -4.36 -19.30
CA LEU A 109 -9.41 -3.57 -19.68
C LEU A 109 -9.89 -2.59 -18.60
N GLU A 110 -9.37 -2.70 -17.38
CA GLU A 110 -9.73 -1.74 -16.32
C GLU A 110 -9.12 -0.36 -16.59
N TRP A 111 -7.99 -0.28 -17.28
CA TRP A 111 -7.36 1.00 -17.70
C TRP A 111 -8.04 1.68 -18.89
N ASP A 112 -8.87 0.94 -19.64
CA ASP A 112 -9.63 1.48 -20.77
C ASP A 112 -11.01 2.01 -20.34
N ARG A 113 -11.32 1.96 -19.04
CA ARG A 113 -12.59 2.46 -18.52
C ARG A 113 -12.60 3.98 -18.43
N GLU A 114 -13.80 4.53 -18.60
CA GLU A 114 -14.03 5.95 -18.28
C GLU A 114 -13.72 6.24 -16.79
N PRO A 115 -13.13 7.40 -16.51
CA PRO A 115 -12.87 7.83 -15.14
C PRO A 115 -14.14 7.82 -14.27
N ASP A 116 -14.04 7.33 -13.05
CA ASP A 116 -15.08 7.44 -12.04
C ASP A 116 -14.62 8.32 -10.86
N PRO A 117 -14.79 9.65 -10.94
CA PRO A 117 -14.34 10.57 -9.90
C PRO A 117 -15.06 10.38 -8.56
N LEU A 118 -16.16 9.61 -8.55
CA LEU A 118 -16.94 9.29 -7.35
C LEU A 118 -16.50 7.98 -6.68
N LEU A 119 -15.62 7.21 -7.31
CA LEU A 119 -14.87 6.13 -6.65
C LEU A 119 -13.53 6.71 -6.20
N ARG A 120 -13.33 6.83 -4.91
CA ARG A 120 -12.18 7.54 -4.34
C ARG A 120 -11.47 6.68 -3.32
N GLN A 121 -10.15 6.77 -3.32
CA GLN A 121 -9.31 6.11 -2.33
C GLN A 121 -8.58 7.16 -1.48
N TYR A 122 -8.65 7.00 -0.17
CA TYR A 122 -7.68 7.56 0.77
C TYR A 122 -6.57 6.55 0.92
N LYS A 123 -5.35 6.92 0.56
CA LYS A 123 -4.17 6.08 0.70
C LYS A 123 -3.31 6.60 1.84
N ALA A 124 -3.19 5.82 2.90
CA ALA A 124 -2.23 6.06 3.97
C ALA A 124 -0.91 5.37 3.59
N ILE A 125 0.16 6.14 3.49
CA ILE A 125 1.50 5.59 3.26
C ILE A 125 2.08 5.21 4.63
N PRO A 126 2.45 3.94 4.84
CA PRO A 126 2.96 3.48 6.14
C PRO A 126 4.13 4.30 6.65
N ASP A 127 4.12 4.60 7.94
CA ASP A 127 5.21 5.25 8.65
C ASP A 127 5.61 4.41 9.87
N CYS A 128 6.90 4.40 10.18
CA CYS A 128 7.45 3.65 11.29
C CYS A 128 7.44 4.49 12.58
N ASP A 129 6.31 4.51 13.27
CA ASP A 129 6.16 5.11 14.60
C ASP A 129 5.27 4.23 15.48
N PHE A 130 5.80 3.78 16.62
CA PHE A 130 5.11 2.89 17.57
C PHE A 130 4.84 3.57 18.91
N ASN A 131 4.96 4.89 19.00
CA ASN A 131 4.82 5.62 20.28
C ASN A 131 3.36 5.79 20.74
N GLY A 132 2.40 5.41 19.93
CA GLY A 132 0.98 5.46 20.25
C GLY A 132 0.11 6.01 19.11
N PRO A 133 -1.20 6.17 19.36
CA PRO A 133 -2.12 6.70 18.35
C PRO A 133 -1.74 8.10 17.90
N ARG A 134 -1.83 8.37 16.62
CA ARG A 134 -1.62 9.69 16.01
C ARG A 134 -2.95 10.39 15.77
N SER A 135 -2.95 11.71 15.85
CA SER A 135 -4.11 12.54 15.54
C SER A 135 -4.34 12.72 14.04
N ASP A 136 -3.29 12.55 13.23
CA ASP A 136 -3.32 12.65 11.78
C ASP A 136 -2.19 11.81 11.16
N HIS A 137 -2.23 11.64 9.85
CA HIS A 137 -1.24 10.91 9.08
C HIS A 137 -0.55 11.83 8.07
N ASP A 138 0.75 12.13 8.28
CA ASP A 138 1.50 13.12 7.48
C ASP A 138 1.54 12.79 5.97
N HIS A 139 1.58 11.50 5.64
CA HIS A 139 1.73 10.98 4.28
C HIS A 139 0.48 10.23 3.81
N ALA A 140 -0.67 10.93 3.82
CA ALA A 140 -1.92 10.37 3.31
C ALA A 140 -2.61 11.36 2.38
N PHE A 141 -3.39 10.85 1.42
CA PHE A 141 -4.08 11.68 0.44
C PHE A 141 -5.30 10.97 -0.15
N TRP A 142 -6.23 11.77 -0.67
CA TRP A 142 -7.37 11.30 -1.44
C TRP A 142 -7.07 11.39 -2.94
N GLN A 143 -7.51 10.39 -3.68
CA GLN A 143 -7.47 10.38 -5.14
C GLN A 143 -8.76 9.79 -5.73
N GLY A 144 -9.20 10.31 -6.87
CA GLY A 144 -10.27 9.73 -7.69
C GLY A 144 -9.73 8.60 -8.54
N CYS A 145 -10.63 7.82 -9.13
CA CYS A 145 -10.28 6.70 -9.99
C CYS A 145 -10.26 7.14 -11.45
N ASP A 146 -9.09 7.15 -12.05
CA ASP A 146 -8.83 7.36 -13.47
C ASP A 146 -7.65 6.50 -13.95
N ALA A 147 -7.29 6.57 -15.21
CA ALA A 147 -6.21 5.77 -15.79
C ALA A 147 -4.83 6.06 -15.18
N GLU A 148 -4.60 7.28 -14.67
CA GLU A 148 -3.33 7.70 -14.06
C GLU A 148 -3.21 7.22 -12.62
N THR A 149 -4.30 7.29 -11.86
CA THR A 149 -4.34 6.97 -10.42
C THR A 149 -4.68 5.51 -10.13
N LEU A 150 -5.35 4.81 -11.08
CA LEU A 150 -5.82 3.44 -10.90
C LEU A 150 -4.71 2.49 -10.44
N GLY A 151 -3.50 2.66 -10.95
CA GLY A 151 -2.36 1.82 -10.59
C GLY A 151 -2.06 1.76 -9.09
N ASP A 152 -2.35 2.85 -8.38
CA ASP A 152 -2.12 3.00 -6.94
C ASP A 152 -3.26 2.51 -6.05
N PHE A 153 -4.43 2.21 -6.63
CA PHE A 153 -5.53 1.64 -5.85
C PHE A 153 -5.18 0.23 -5.36
N SER A 154 -5.61 -0.09 -4.14
CA SER A 154 -5.69 -1.49 -3.74
C SER A 154 -6.57 -2.26 -4.71
N ALA A 155 -6.09 -3.35 -5.29
CA ALA A 155 -6.86 -4.13 -6.26
C ALA A 155 -8.14 -4.69 -5.63
N LEU A 156 -8.05 -5.24 -4.41
CA LEU A 156 -9.22 -5.76 -3.70
C LEU A 156 -10.23 -4.66 -3.41
N ALA A 157 -9.76 -3.52 -2.87
CA ALA A 157 -10.63 -2.40 -2.55
C ALA A 157 -11.26 -1.78 -3.82
N TYR A 158 -10.50 -1.68 -4.92
CA TYR A 158 -10.99 -1.19 -6.20
C TYR A 158 -12.16 -2.03 -6.73
N PHE A 159 -11.98 -3.35 -6.87
CA PHE A 159 -13.05 -4.23 -7.39
C PHE A 159 -14.28 -4.23 -6.49
N PHE A 160 -14.09 -4.23 -5.17
CA PHE A 160 -15.17 -4.09 -4.20
C PHE A 160 -15.88 -2.74 -4.36
N GLY A 161 -15.15 -1.62 -4.28
CA GLY A 161 -15.71 -0.27 -4.35
C GLY A 161 -16.42 0.00 -5.68
N ARG A 162 -15.84 -0.46 -6.80
CA ARG A 162 -16.50 -0.38 -8.11
C ARG A 162 -17.83 -1.12 -8.12
N ARG A 163 -17.90 -2.30 -7.51
CA ARG A 163 -19.16 -3.06 -7.44
C ARG A 163 -20.21 -2.33 -6.61
N ILE A 164 -19.82 -1.74 -5.48
CA ILE A 164 -20.71 -0.90 -4.66
C ILE A 164 -21.18 0.34 -5.43
N ARG A 165 -20.27 1.01 -6.14
CA ARG A 165 -20.60 2.16 -7.00
C ARG A 165 -21.68 1.82 -8.03
N GLN A 166 -21.51 0.69 -8.73
CA GLN A 166 -22.48 0.22 -9.74
C GLN A 166 -23.84 -0.11 -9.13
N TRP A 167 -23.85 -0.63 -7.91
CA TRP A 167 -25.08 -1.08 -7.25
C TRP A 167 -25.84 0.10 -6.62
N LEU A 168 -25.17 0.97 -5.89
CA LEU A 168 -25.81 2.04 -5.12
C LEU A 168 -25.88 3.38 -5.88
N ASN A 169 -25.03 3.57 -6.87
CA ASN A 169 -24.87 4.82 -7.62
C ASN A 169 -24.63 6.06 -6.73
N VAL A 170 -23.85 5.92 -5.67
CA VAL A 170 -23.44 6.97 -4.74
C VAL A 170 -21.92 7.08 -4.70
N PRO A 171 -21.33 8.20 -4.27
CA PRO A 171 -19.89 8.26 -4.01
C PRO A 171 -19.43 7.14 -3.09
N VAL A 172 -18.24 6.59 -3.35
CA VAL A 172 -17.62 5.54 -2.52
C VAL A 172 -16.22 5.97 -2.13
N GLY A 173 -15.95 6.00 -0.82
CA GLY A 173 -14.65 6.24 -0.22
C GLY A 173 -14.05 4.95 0.30
N LEU A 174 -12.83 4.64 -0.13
CA LEU A 174 -12.05 3.48 0.27
C LEU A 174 -10.87 3.97 1.11
N LEU A 175 -10.92 3.76 2.42
CA LEU A 175 -9.81 4.11 3.31
C LEU A 175 -8.80 2.98 3.30
N ASN A 176 -7.82 3.06 2.41
CA ASN A 176 -6.76 2.06 2.29
C ASN A 176 -5.68 2.29 3.35
N VAL A 177 -5.76 1.48 4.41
CA VAL A 177 -4.82 1.44 5.53
C VAL A 177 -4.31 0.02 5.61
N SER A 178 -3.31 -0.32 4.82
CA SER A 178 -2.78 -1.68 4.67
C SER A 178 -1.27 -1.68 4.64
N LEU A 179 -0.66 -2.77 5.14
CA LEU A 179 0.79 -2.95 5.16
C LEU A 179 1.12 -4.43 4.99
N GLY A 180 1.74 -4.77 3.87
CA GLY A 180 2.20 -6.12 3.55
C GLY A 180 3.23 -6.63 4.55
N GLY A 181 3.13 -7.92 4.88
CA GLY A 181 4.03 -8.56 5.85
C GLY A 181 3.74 -8.22 7.31
N SER A 182 2.77 -7.34 7.62
CA SER A 182 2.42 -7.01 9.00
C SER A 182 1.78 -8.21 9.72
N PRO A 183 2.26 -8.60 10.91
CA PRO A 183 1.58 -9.56 11.77
C PRO A 183 0.32 -8.95 12.40
N ILE A 184 -0.55 -9.80 12.98
CA ILE A 184 -1.81 -9.33 13.55
C ILE A 184 -1.61 -8.36 14.72
N GLU A 185 -0.53 -8.55 15.47
CA GLU A 185 -0.14 -7.73 16.62
C GLU A 185 0.10 -6.26 16.22
N SER A 186 0.52 -6.02 14.97
CA SER A 186 0.71 -4.66 14.42
C SER A 186 -0.61 -3.87 14.28
N TRP A 187 -1.75 -4.54 14.38
CA TRP A 187 -3.09 -3.97 14.27
C TRP A 187 -3.81 -3.88 15.61
N MET A 188 -3.10 -4.17 16.70
CA MET A 188 -3.63 -4.13 18.06
C MET A 188 -3.05 -2.91 18.80
N ASP A 189 -3.87 -2.30 19.65
CA ASP A 189 -3.37 -1.28 20.56
C ASP A 189 -2.56 -1.86 21.71
N ALA A 190 -1.81 -1.01 22.41
CA ALA A 190 -0.95 -1.45 23.51
C ALA A 190 -1.74 -2.10 24.68
N ASP A 191 -3.00 -1.72 24.88
CA ASP A 191 -3.84 -2.30 25.95
C ASP A 191 -4.26 -3.72 25.59
N ALA A 192 -4.64 -3.96 24.34
CA ALA A 192 -4.94 -5.31 23.84
C ALA A 192 -3.70 -6.21 23.85
N LEU A 193 -2.52 -5.66 23.52
CA LEU A 193 -1.26 -6.39 23.53
C LEU A 193 -0.82 -6.83 24.94
N ARG A 194 -1.35 -6.27 26.02
CA ARG A 194 -1.04 -6.72 27.39
C ARG A 194 -1.38 -8.19 27.64
N ALA A 195 -2.32 -8.75 26.88
CA ALA A 195 -2.62 -10.18 26.90
C ALA A 195 -1.51 -11.04 26.24
N PHE A 196 -0.57 -10.42 25.52
CA PHE A 196 0.50 -11.04 24.76
C PHE A 196 1.86 -10.43 25.14
N PRO A 197 2.43 -10.79 26.31
CA PRO A 197 3.62 -10.12 26.84
C PRO A 197 4.87 -10.25 25.93
N GLU A 198 4.96 -11.30 25.16
CA GLU A 198 6.06 -11.48 24.18
C GLU A 198 5.98 -10.42 23.06
N ALA A 199 4.79 -10.14 22.54
CA ALA A 199 4.59 -9.10 21.53
C ALA A 199 4.89 -7.69 22.08
N LEU A 200 4.58 -7.42 23.36
CA LEU A 200 4.98 -6.19 24.01
C LEU A 200 6.50 -6.07 24.18
N ALA A 201 7.18 -7.16 24.51
CA ALA A 201 8.65 -7.18 24.62
C ALA A 201 9.32 -6.92 23.26
N ASP A 202 8.73 -7.42 22.17
CA ASP A 202 9.18 -7.15 20.81
C ASP A 202 8.97 -5.68 20.38
N LEU A 203 7.97 -5.00 20.94
CA LEU A 203 7.69 -3.59 20.68
C LEU A 203 8.69 -2.64 21.38
N GLU A 204 9.10 -2.96 22.61
CA GLU A 204 9.97 -2.09 23.44
C GLU A 204 11.17 -1.50 22.69
N PRO A 205 11.95 -2.29 21.89
CA PRO A 205 13.12 -1.77 21.18
C PRO A 205 12.82 -0.72 20.12
N TYR A 206 11.56 -0.48 19.77
CA TYR A 206 11.12 0.45 18.73
C TYR A 206 10.48 1.72 19.27
N LEU A 207 10.28 1.80 20.60
CA LEU A 207 9.73 2.97 21.25
C LEU A 207 10.74 4.11 21.34
N GLY A 208 10.25 5.35 21.33
CA GLY A 208 11.02 6.58 21.38
C GLY A 208 11.07 7.34 20.06
N ASP A 209 11.25 8.65 20.14
CA ASP A 209 11.20 9.54 18.99
C ASP A 209 12.22 9.15 17.91
N GLY A 210 11.72 8.83 16.73
CA GLY A 210 12.52 8.47 15.55
C GLY A 210 13.26 7.13 15.64
N VAL A 211 13.11 6.35 16.73
CA VAL A 211 13.82 5.08 16.93
C VAL A 211 13.43 4.06 15.87
N ALA A 212 12.13 3.85 15.65
CA ALA A 212 11.63 2.91 14.66
C ALA A 212 12.05 3.31 13.24
N SER A 213 11.89 4.57 12.88
CA SER A 213 12.31 5.11 11.57
C SER A 213 13.82 4.98 11.35
N LYS A 214 14.64 5.19 12.41
CA LYS A 214 16.09 4.97 12.32
C LYS A 214 16.42 3.50 12.07
N LYS A 215 15.83 2.58 12.85
CA LYS A 215 16.05 1.13 12.69
C LYS A 215 15.64 0.65 11.29
N SER A 216 14.52 1.15 10.76
CA SER A 216 14.07 0.85 9.41
C SER A 216 15.13 1.28 8.37
N ARG A 217 15.60 2.53 8.44
CA ARG A 217 16.66 3.02 7.55
C ARG A 217 17.97 2.22 7.68
N ASP A 218 18.38 1.88 8.90
CA ASP A 218 19.59 1.11 9.15
C ASP A 218 19.49 -0.30 8.54
N SER A 219 18.32 -0.94 8.66
CA SER A 219 18.02 -2.26 8.07
C SER A 219 18.04 -2.22 6.52
N VAL A 220 17.44 -1.18 5.92
CA VAL A 220 17.50 -0.97 4.47
C VAL A 220 18.95 -0.79 4.02
N ALA A 221 19.72 0.06 4.70
CA ALA A 221 21.12 0.30 4.36
C ALA A 221 22.00 -0.95 4.53
N GLU A 222 21.68 -1.82 5.51
CA GLU A 222 22.35 -3.10 5.69
C GLU A 222 22.03 -4.08 4.56
N ARG A 223 20.76 -4.19 4.21
CA ARG A 223 20.30 -4.98 3.06
C ARG A 223 20.98 -4.52 1.76
N ASP A 224 21.01 -3.23 1.49
CA ASP A 224 21.59 -2.67 0.27
C ASP A 224 23.10 -2.94 0.21
N ARG A 225 23.81 -2.84 1.34
CA ARG A 225 25.23 -3.24 1.42
C ARG A 225 25.43 -4.71 1.14
N TRP A 226 24.53 -5.56 1.64
CA TRP A 226 24.57 -6.98 1.39
C TRP A 226 24.39 -7.29 -0.11
N TYR A 227 23.40 -6.69 -0.77
CA TYR A 227 23.21 -6.82 -2.22
C TYR A 227 24.42 -6.32 -3.02
N GLN A 228 24.99 -5.17 -2.64
CA GLN A 228 26.22 -4.67 -3.28
C GLN A 228 27.40 -5.63 -3.14
N ALA A 229 27.54 -6.25 -1.97
CA ALA A 229 28.59 -7.23 -1.73
C ALA A 229 28.42 -8.50 -2.59
N LEU A 230 27.18 -8.84 -2.99
CA LEU A 230 26.89 -9.91 -3.93
C LEU A 230 27.14 -9.53 -5.40
N GLY A 231 27.48 -8.26 -5.67
CA GLY A 231 27.71 -7.76 -7.02
C GLY A 231 26.43 -7.52 -7.83
N TYR A 232 25.27 -7.46 -7.16
CA TYR A 232 24.03 -7.08 -7.81
C TYR A 232 24.00 -5.56 -8.06
N GLU A 233 23.85 -5.17 -9.33
CA GLU A 233 23.53 -3.78 -9.66
C GLU A 233 22.01 -3.57 -9.53
N ALA A 234 21.62 -2.49 -8.85
CA ALA A 234 20.22 -2.09 -8.80
C ALA A 234 19.73 -1.78 -10.23
N VAL A 235 18.87 -2.62 -10.76
CA VAL A 235 18.18 -2.33 -12.03
C VAL A 235 17.01 -1.42 -11.70
N ALA A 236 17.06 -0.20 -12.22
CA ALA A 236 15.95 0.74 -12.09
C ALA A 236 14.65 0.10 -12.62
N ASP A 237 13.54 0.37 -11.94
CA ASP A 237 12.21 -0.19 -12.21
C ASP A 237 11.89 -0.30 -13.72
N ALA A 238 12.01 -1.52 -14.22
CA ALA A 238 11.44 -1.87 -15.50
C ALA A 238 10.03 -2.42 -15.27
N HIS A 239 9.08 -1.98 -16.05
CA HIS A 239 7.69 -2.42 -16.00
C HIS A 239 7.57 -3.94 -15.86
N HIS A 240 6.91 -4.40 -14.79
CA HIS A 240 6.65 -5.80 -14.54
C HIS A 240 5.37 -6.24 -15.24
N GLU A 241 5.52 -7.00 -16.30
CA GLU A 241 4.42 -7.80 -16.86
C GLU A 241 4.38 -9.13 -16.12
N TRP A 242 3.29 -9.40 -15.42
CA TRP A 242 3.03 -10.67 -14.77
C TRP A 242 2.50 -11.69 -15.75
N LEU A 243 3.04 -12.92 -15.71
CA LEU A 243 2.58 -13.98 -16.61
C LEU A 243 2.60 -15.34 -15.90
N PRO A 244 1.68 -16.28 -16.24
CA PRO A 244 1.47 -17.50 -15.51
C PRO A 244 2.61 -18.52 -15.68
N LEU A 245 2.70 -19.35 -14.70
CA LEU A 245 3.71 -20.28 -14.20
C LEU A 245 4.24 -21.34 -15.17
N ILE A 246 5.56 -21.54 -15.11
CA ILE A 246 6.26 -22.70 -15.69
C ILE A 246 7.04 -23.44 -14.59
N ALA A 247 7.01 -24.76 -14.57
CA ALA A 247 7.73 -25.60 -13.63
C ALA A 247 9.24 -25.70 -13.96
N TRP A 248 10.11 -25.74 -12.93
CA TRP A 248 11.56 -25.64 -13.07
C TRP A 248 12.29 -26.76 -12.36
N ASP A 249 13.42 -27.19 -12.93
CA ASP A 249 14.48 -28.00 -12.30
C ASP A 249 15.71 -27.12 -12.08
N CYS A 250 16.49 -27.39 -11.05
CA CYS A 250 17.60 -26.56 -10.58
C CYS A 250 18.58 -26.11 -11.66
N PRO A 251 18.96 -24.86 -11.69
CA PRO A 251 19.84 -24.24 -12.64
C PRO A 251 21.28 -24.10 -12.21
N GLU A 252 22.13 -23.81 -13.16
CA GLU A 252 23.51 -23.45 -12.93
C GLU A 252 23.69 -21.97 -12.71
N SER A 253 24.46 -21.55 -11.74
CA SER A 253 25.15 -20.28 -11.85
C SER A 253 26.25 -20.39 -12.91
N LYS A 254 26.50 -19.29 -13.61
CA LYS A 254 27.50 -19.23 -14.68
C LYS A 254 28.90 -19.71 -14.26
N ASN A 255 29.17 -19.74 -12.96
CA ASN A 255 30.50 -20.00 -12.36
C ASN A 255 30.57 -21.28 -11.55
N ILE A 256 29.52 -22.08 -11.47
CA ILE A 256 29.54 -23.37 -10.74
C ILE A 256 29.71 -24.49 -11.75
N GLU A 257 30.85 -25.16 -11.69
CA GLU A 257 31.06 -26.37 -12.47
C GLU A 257 30.11 -27.47 -11.96
N PRO A 258 29.32 -28.13 -12.84
CA PRO A 258 28.29 -29.09 -12.44
C PRO A 258 28.81 -30.33 -11.71
N ARG A 259 30.12 -30.53 -11.65
CA ARG A 259 30.74 -31.78 -11.22
C ARG A 259 30.75 -31.98 -9.73
N ASP A 260 30.67 -30.92 -8.94
CA ASP A 260 30.87 -30.96 -7.48
C ASP A 260 29.63 -30.61 -6.67
N VAL A 261 28.48 -30.38 -7.31
CA VAL A 261 27.24 -29.99 -6.64
C VAL A 261 26.22 -31.13 -6.74
N ALA A 262 25.73 -31.60 -5.59
CA ALA A 262 24.60 -32.50 -5.55
C ALA A 262 23.31 -31.72 -5.94
N TRP A 263 22.88 -31.89 -7.15
CA TRP A 263 21.62 -31.34 -7.65
C TRP A 263 20.44 -32.14 -7.10
N HIS A 264 19.44 -31.44 -6.62
CA HIS A 264 18.20 -32.04 -6.14
C HIS A 264 17.05 -31.59 -7.04
N ASP A 265 16.17 -32.53 -7.34
CA ASP A 265 14.94 -32.22 -8.03
C ASP A 265 14.07 -31.30 -7.17
N ILE A 266 13.59 -30.21 -7.73
CA ILE A 266 12.65 -29.30 -7.07
C ILE A 266 11.43 -29.09 -7.97
N ARG A 267 10.26 -29.18 -7.38
CA ARG A 267 9.01 -28.94 -8.08
C ARG A 267 8.52 -27.52 -7.80
N LEU A 268 8.41 -26.70 -8.83
CA LEU A 268 7.88 -25.35 -8.77
C LEU A 268 6.57 -25.27 -9.59
N PRO A 269 5.66 -24.37 -9.25
CA PRO A 269 5.73 -23.41 -8.15
C PRO A 269 5.54 -24.04 -6.77
N GLY A 270 5.94 -23.32 -5.73
CA GLY A 270 5.74 -23.73 -4.33
C GLY A 270 6.66 -22.98 -3.38
N TRP A 271 6.32 -23.02 -2.10
CA TRP A 271 7.18 -22.44 -1.07
C TRP A 271 8.44 -23.27 -0.87
N TYR A 272 9.61 -22.67 -0.76
CA TYR A 272 10.88 -23.34 -0.51
C TYR A 272 10.87 -24.19 0.77
N LYS A 273 10.18 -23.72 1.81
CA LYS A 273 10.02 -24.48 3.08
C LYS A 273 9.36 -25.85 2.86
N ASP A 274 8.45 -25.97 1.90
CA ASP A 274 7.73 -27.20 1.58
C ASP A 274 8.52 -28.10 0.59
N ARG A 275 9.71 -27.65 0.18
CA ARG A 275 10.62 -28.31 -0.77
C ARG A 275 11.96 -28.71 -0.13
N GLY A 276 12.00 -28.84 1.19
CA GLY A 276 13.21 -29.23 1.92
C GLY A 276 14.19 -28.08 2.21
N LEU A 277 13.79 -26.83 1.93
CA LEU A 277 14.61 -25.64 2.10
C LEU A 277 14.07 -24.73 3.25
N ALA A 278 13.42 -25.33 4.24
CA ALA A 278 12.94 -24.60 5.42
C ALA A 278 14.11 -23.93 6.15
N GLY A 279 14.00 -22.63 6.41
CA GLY A 279 15.04 -21.84 7.08
C GLY A 279 16.28 -21.53 6.23
N PHE A 280 16.29 -21.89 4.96
CA PHE A 280 17.38 -21.53 4.05
C PHE A 280 17.44 -20.01 3.86
N ARG A 281 18.65 -19.46 3.95
CA ARG A 281 18.98 -18.06 3.63
C ARG A 281 20.22 -18.06 2.75
N GLY A 282 20.10 -17.48 1.56
CA GLY A 282 21.20 -17.43 0.62
C GLY A 282 20.73 -17.49 -0.83
N GLU A 283 21.66 -17.72 -1.73
CA GLU A 283 21.41 -17.86 -3.16
C GLU A 283 21.04 -19.30 -3.51
N ILE A 284 20.00 -19.48 -4.30
CA ILE A 284 19.60 -20.78 -4.87
C ILE A 284 19.79 -20.69 -6.38
N THR A 285 20.61 -21.58 -6.90
CA THR A 285 20.78 -21.74 -8.34
C THR A 285 19.84 -22.82 -8.86
N MET A 286 19.05 -22.52 -9.89
CA MET A 286 18.10 -23.44 -10.52
C MET A 286 18.42 -23.63 -12.00
N ARG A 287 18.22 -24.84 -12.55
CA ARG A 287 18.44 -25.15 -13.96
C ARG A 287 17.28 -25.93 -14.55
N LYS A 288 16.90 -25.59 -15.78
CA LYS A 288 15.95 -26.34 -16.58
C LYS A 288 16.42 -26.44 -18.01
N THR A 289 16.38 -27.65 -18.59
CA THR A 289 16.53 -27.85 -20.03
C THR A 289 15.16 -27.91 -20.67
N VAL A 290 14.97 -27.09 -21.71
CA VAL A 290 13.75 -27.07 -22.50
C VAL A 290 14.09 -27.42 -23.94
N PHE A 291 13.38 -28.39 -24.53
CA PHE A 291 13.51 -28.75 -25.94
C PHE A 291 12.42 -28.03 -26.74
N LEU A 292 12.86 -27.22 -27.69
CA LEU A 292 11.96 -26.56 -28.63
C LEU A 292 11.82 -27.37 -29.91
N PRO A 293 10.63 -27.39 -30.53
CA PRO A 293 10.46 -27.98 -31.86
C PRO A 293 11.38 -27.30 -32.87
N PRO A 294 11.92 -28.03 -33.87
CA PRO A 294 12.75 -27.42 -34.90
C PRO A 294 12.06 -26.27 -35.66
N SER A 295 10.72 -26.28 -35.73
CA SER A 295 9.91 -25.23 -36.33
C SER A 295 10.00 -23.89 -35.60
N ASP A 296 10.46 -23.89 -34.35
CA ASP A 296 10.56 -22.68 -33.52
C ASP A 296 12.00 -22.15 -33.39
N ALA A 297 12.94 -22.84 -34.04
CA ALA A 297 14.32 -22.39 -34.08
C ALA A 297 14.43 -21.02 -34.77
N GLY A 298 15.18 -20.11 -34.15
CA GLY A 298 15.40 -18.76 -34.67
C GLY A 298 14.22 -17.79 -34.53
N LYS A 299 13.11 -18.20 -33.91
CA LYS A 299 11.98 -17.30 -33.60
C LYS A 299 12.23 -16.57 -32.29
N PRO A 300 11.72 -15.31 -32.15
CA PRO A 300 11.65 -14.64 -30.86
C PRO A 300 10.83 -15.46 -29.87
N ALA A 301 11.30 -15.54 -28.63
CA ALA A 301 10.61 -16.24 -27.55
C ALA A 301 10.54 -15.36 -26.32
N LEU A 302 9.47 -15.49 -25.55
CA LEU A 302 9.28 -14.82 -24.28
C LEU A 302 9.40 -15.87 -23.14
N LEU A 303 10.38 -15.66 -22.28
CA LEU A 303 10.55 -16.47 -21.09
C LEU A 303 9.73 -15.87 -19.94
N ARG A 304 8.80 -16.64 -19.41
CA ARG A 304 7.89 -16.25 -18.34
C ARG A 304 8.20 -17.02 -17.08
N LEU A 305 8.74 -16.36 -16.05
CA LEU A 305 9.23 -16.99 -14.82
C LEU A 305 8.26 -16.90 -13.64
N GLY A 306 7.18 -16.15 -13.77
CA GLY A 306 6.27 -15.87 -12.66
C GLY A 306 6.88 -14.91 -11.64
N THR A 307 6.40 -15.00 -10.41
CA THR A 307 6.90 -14.19 -9.30
C THR A 307 8.08 -14.86 -8.64
N MET A 308 9.20 -14.15 -8.56
CA MET A 308 10.31 -14.48 -7.68
C MET A 308 10.39 -13.43 -6.57
N ASN A 309 10.51 -13.91 -5.32
CA ASN A 309 10.77 -13.03 -4.19
C ASN A 309 12.25 -12.69 -4.16
N ASP A 310 12.57 -11.47 -3.75
CA ASP A 310 13.90 -10.89 -3.61
C ASP A 310 14.57 -10.60 -4.97
N ALA A 311 15.76 -11.13 -5.22
CA ALA A 311 16.54 -10.82 -6.39
C ALA A 311 16.75 -12.07 -7.25
N ASP A 312 16.87 -11.89 -8.55
CA ASP A 312 17.24 -12.96 -9.47
C ASP A 312 18.14 -12.50 -10.62
N HIS A 313 18.87 -13.44 -11.16
CA HIS A 313 19.49 -13.32 -12.48
C HIS A 313 19.12 -14.55 -13.33
N THR A 314 18.72 -14.31 -14.56
CA THR A 314 18.28 -15.36 -15.47
C THR A 314 19.16 -15.42 -16.72
N TRP A 315 19.66 -16.62 -17.01
CA TRP A 315 20.47 -16.88 -18.21
C TRP A 315 19.78 -17.89 -19.11
N VAL A 316 19.90 -17.72 -20.42
CA VAL A 316 19.53 -18.72 -21.44
C VAL A 316 20.77 -19.08 -22.23
N ASN A 317 21.16 -20.37 -22.20
CA ASN A 317 22.37 -20.86 -22.86
C ASN A 317 23.64 -20.04 -22.52
N GLY A 318 23.79 -19.62 -21.25
CA GLY A 318 24.91 -18.85 -20.75
C GLY A 318 24.89 -17.35 -21.04
N VAL A 319 23.81 -16.84 -21.67
CA VAL A 319 23.59 -15.41 -21.92
C VAL A 319 22.62 -14.85 -20.89
N LEU A 320 22.99 -13.79 -20.18
CA LEU A 320 22.10 -13.08 -19.27
C LEU A 320 20.95 -12.45 -20.08
N VAL A 321 19.72 -12.83 -19.78
CA VAL A 321 18.52 -12.36 -20.49
C VAL A 321 17.62 -11.50 -19.61
N GLY A 322 17.84 -11.48 -18.31
CA GLY A 322 17.07 -10.66 -17.37
C GLY A 322 17.49 -10.92 -15.93
N GLY A 323 16.94 -10.10 -15.04
CA GLY A 323 17.14 -10.21 -13.60
C GLY A 323 16.50 -9.03 -12.87
N ARG A 324 16.36 -9.21 -11.57
CA ARG A 324 15.87 -8.17 -10.66
C ARG A 324 16.74 -8.14 -9.41
N SER A 325 17.15 -6.97 -8.98
CA SER A 325 18.07 -6.81 -7.84
C SER A 325 17.41 -6.27 -6.57
N ASN A 326 16.13 -5.88 -6.60
CA ASN A 326 15.43 -5.35 -5.42
C ASN A 326 13.94 -5.73 -5.43
N VAL A 327 13.42 -5.92 -4.22
CA VAL A 327 12.00 -6.02 -3.91
C VAL A 327 11.60 -4.80 -3.09
#